data_4398d75ad003354dcee50432e1d3cce6
#
_entry.id   4398d75ad003354dcee50432e1d3cce6
#
_cell.length_a   1.000
_cell.length_b   1.000
_cell.length_c   1.000
_cell.angle_alpha   90.00
_cell.angle_beta   90.00
_cell.angle_gamma   90.00
#
_symmetry.space_group_name_H-M   'P 1'
#
loop_
_entity.id
_entity.type
_entity.pdbx_description
1 polymer ?
#
loop_
_entity_poly.entity_id
_entity_poly.type
_entity_poly.pdbx_seq_one_letter_code
_entity_poly.pdbx_strand_id
1 'polypeptide(L)'
;LLSGPLASTTIARQWERQRRLREELNTELQMLEDLTHSLRVLLQPTPRKMLGALAEVRGYLISLLCECSWRCTDDDRRTLGEDQRNHAWRLHEIIFASVNRQMIERSSMVEPLLINTASATDNLITSLNVVRSRRRSSREGEFPPIHWALLTALGSSVLGAFLVECAGALDESFSEALKVRVAFAFMCAFFVALTALMADLGEAFIGEYRVDVVI
;
A
#
# COMPACT_ATOMS: atom_id res chain seq x y z
N LEU A 1 3.43 -24.88 -22.05
CA LEU A 1 3.64 -23.64 -22.82
C LEU A 1 2.83 -22.43 -22.30
N LEU A 2 1.73 -22.62 -21.55
CA LEU A 2 0.89 -21.51 -21.00
C LEU A 2 1.34 -20.99 -19.62
N SER A 3 2.14 -21.73 -18.87
CA SER A 3 2.57 -21.37 -17.51
C SER A 3 3.51 -20.15 -17.48
N GLY A 4 4.38 -20.00 -18.47
CA GLY A 4 5.32 -18.89 -18.57
C GLY A 4 4.63 -17.52 -18.69
N PRO A 5 3.73 -17.34 -19.68
CA PRO A 5 2.96 -16.09 -19.83
C PRO A 5 2.10 -15.76 -18.60
N LEU A 6 1.48 -16.74 -17.94
CA LEU A 6 0.67 -16.52 -16.73
C LEU A 6 1.54 -16.04 -15.56
N ALA A 7 2.68 -16.67 -15.32
CA ALA A 7 3.60 -16.27 -14.27
C ALA A 7 4.15 -14.86 -14.52
N SER A 8 4.60 -14.56 -15.76
CA SER A 8 5.13 -13.24 -16.11
C SER A 8 4.09 -12.12 -15.97
N THR A 9 2.86 -12.36 -16.39
CA THR A 9 1.77 -11.37 -16.22
C THR A 9 1.41 -11.16 -14.76
N THR A 10 1.46 -12.21 -13.94
CA THR A 10 1.20 -12.10 -12.50
C THR A 10 2.28 -11.26 -11.80
N ILE A 11 3.55 -11.55 -12.08
CA ILE A 11 4.67 -10.79 -11.53
C ILE A 11 4.58 -9.32 -11.96
N ALA A 12 4.34 -9.05 -13.25
CA ALA A 12 4.22 -7.69 -13.76
C ALA A 12 3.09 -6.91 -13.07
N ARG A 13 1.93 -7.54 -12.85
CA ARG A 13 0.80 -6.91 -12.14
C ARG A 13 1.10 -6.65 -10.66
N GLN A 14 1.78 -7.58 -9.97
CA GLN A 14 2.17 -7.37 -8.58
C GLN A 14 3.19 -6.24 -8.44
N TRP A 15 4.18 -6.20 -9.33
CA TRP A 15 5.15 -5.12 -9.39
C TRP A 15 4.50 -3.75 -9.62
N GLU A 16 3.57 -3.67 -10.58
CA GLU A 16 2.82 -2.44 -10.86
C GLU A 16 1.95 -2.02 -9.65
N ARG A 17 1.34 -2.98 -8.96
CA ARG A 17 0.58 -2.73 -7.73
C ARG A 17 1.47 -2.13 -6.64
N GLN A 18 2.63 -2.71 -6.39
CA GLN A 18 3.58 -2.18 -5.40
C GLN A 18 4.06 -0.78 -5.76
N ARG A 19 4.32 -0.53 -7.05
CA ARG A 19 4.69 0.79 -7.54
C ARG A 19 3.60 1.81 -7.27
N ARG A 20 2.34 1.50 -7.57
CA ARG A 20 1.18 2.36 -7.29
C ARG A 20 1.02 2.63 -5.80
N LEU A 21 1.13 1.62 -4.97
CA LEU A 21 1.05 1.79 -3.51
C LEU A 21 2.13 2.75 -2.99
N ARG A 22 3.35 2.65 -3.51
CA ARG A 22 4.44 3.57 -3.17
C ARG A 22 4.14 5.00 -3.62
N GLU A 23 3.66 5.19 -4.85
CA GLU A 23 3.30 6.49 -5.41
C GLU A 23 2.16 7.13 -4.61
N GLU A 24 1.12 6.37 -4.27
CA GLU A 24 -0.01 6.83 -3.46
C GLU A 24 0.42 7.19 -2.02
N LEU A 25 1.29 6.40 -1.41
CA LEU A 25 1.82 6.68 -0.09
C LEU A 25 2.67 7.97 -0.07
N ASN A 26 3.54 8.14 -1.06
CA ASN A 26 4.34 9.37 -1.18
C ASN A 26 3.45 10.59 -1.40
N THR A 27 2.40 10.48 -2.20
CA THR A 27 1.42 11.54 -2.42
C THR A 27 0.67 11.88 -1.13
N GLU A 28 0.29 10.88 -0.34
CA GLU A 28 -0.36 11.05 0.97
C GLU A 28 0.55 11.79 1.96
N LEU A 29 1.84 11.42 2.02
CA LEU A 29 2.83 12.08 2.88
C LEU A 29 3.07 13.54 2.45
N GLN A 30 3.19 13.81 1.15
CA GLN A 30 3.33 15.17 0.64
C GLN A 30 2.10 16.04 0.97
N MET A 31 0.89 15.50 0.83
CA MET A 31 -0.33 16.21 1.23
C MET A 31 -0.38 16.50 2.72
N LEU A 32 0.12 15.62 3.58
CA LEU A 32 0.22 15.86 5.02
C LEU A 32 1.23 16.97 5.36
N GLU A 33 2.32 17.05 4.62
CA GLU A 33 3.31 18.14 4.73
C GLU A 33 2.66 19.48 4.33
N ASP A 34 2.03 19.55 3.16
CA ASP A 34 1.32 20.73 2.67
C ASP A 34 0.20 21.16 3.63
N LEU A 35 -0.55 20.19 4.17
CA LEU A 35 -1.59 20.43 5.17
C LEU A 35 -0.99 21.02 6.45
N THR A 36 0.12 20.49 6.92
CA THR A 36 0.84 21.00 8.11
C THR A 36 1.28 22.43 7.90
N HIS A 37 1.80 22.76 6.73
CA HIS A 37 2.21 24.12 6.37
C HIS A 37 1.00 25.06 6.34
N SER A 38 -0.09 24.67 5.67
CA SER A 38 -1.33 25.45 5.58
C SER A 38 -1.97 25.68 6.96
N LEU A 39 -1.97 24.67 7.83
CA LEU A 39 -2.45 24.79 9.21
C LEU A 39 -1.61 25.79 10.04
N ARG A 40 -0.29 25.82 9.86
CA ARG A 40 0.57 26.79 10.53
C ARG A 40 0.19 28.23 10.13
N VAL A 41 0.01 28.46 8.84
CA VAL A 41 -0.41 29.79 8.33
C VAL A 41 -1.80 30.18 8.84
N LEU A 42 -2.78 29.27 8.76
CA LEU A 42 -4.16 29.52 9.13
C LEU A 42 -4.33 29.73 10.64
N LEU A 43 -3.63 28.95 11.47
CA LEU A 43 -3.81 28.90 12.93
C LEU A 43 -2.76 29.70 13.71
N GLN A 44 -1.83 30.38 13.02
CA GLN A 44 -0.80 31.21 13.66
C GLN A 44 -1.34 32.15 14.77
N PRO A 45 -2.53 32.80 14.63
CA PRO A 45 -3.08 33.66 15.69
C PRO A 45 -3.59 32.91 16.91
N THR A 46 -3.74 31.57 16.84
CA THR A 46 -4.34 30.74 17.88
C THR A 46 -3.47 29.53 18.24
N PRO A 47 -2.39 29.71 19.05
CA PRO A 47 -1.41 28.66 19.32
C PRO A 47 -2.01 27.36 19.89
N ARG A 48 -3.02 27.45 20.74
CA ARG A 48 -3.70 26.28 21.31
C ARG A 48 -4.39 25.41 20.27
N LYS A 49 -5.08 26.06 19.29
CA LYS A 49 -5.72 25.35 18.19
C LYS A 49 -4.70 24.75 17.23
N MET A 50 -3.59 25.45 17.00
CA MET A 50 -2.49 24.94 16.20
C MET A 50 -1.90 23.65 16.82
N LEU A 51 -1.65 23.64 18.15
CA LEU A 51 -1.19 22.42 18.83
C LEU A 51 -2.20 21.29 18.73
N GLY A 52 -3.51 21.56 18.85
CA GLY A 52 -4.56 20.58 18.65
C GLY A 52 -4.55 20.00 17.23
N ALA A 53 -4.45 20.85 16.22
CA ALA A 53 -4.40 20.42 14.82
C ALA A 53 -3.14 19.57 14.52
N LEU A 54 -1.98 19.97 15.03
CA LEU A 54 -0.74 19.19 14.89
C LEU A 54 -0.81 17.83 15.61
N ALA A 55 -1.52 17.76 16.75
CA ALA A 55 -1.76 16.50 17.44
C ALA A 55 -2.62 15.54 16.59
N GLU A 56 -3.63 16.05 15.87
CA GLU A 56 -4.44 15.24 14.96
C GLU A 56 -3.63 14.78 13.74
N VAL A 57 -2.79 15.64 13.13
CA VAL A 57 -1.86 15.24 12.05
C VAL A 57 -0.90 14.16 12.53
N ARG A 58 -0.34 14.31 13.74
CA ARG A 58 0.52 13.28 14.33
C ARG A 58 -0.22 11.97 14.55
N GLY A 59 -1.46 12.02 15.05
CA GLY A 59 -2.31 10.84 15.22
C GLY A 59 -2.54 10.11 13.89
N TYR A 60 -2.84 10.87 12.85
CA TYR A 60 -2.98 10.34 11.49
C TYR A 60 -1.70 9.63 11.01
N LEU A 61 -0.53 10.27 11.17
CA LEU A 61 0.77 9.69 10.79
C LEU A 61 1.08 8.41 11.57
N ILE A 62 0.82 8.38 12.87
CA ILE A 62 1.01 7.16 13.68
C ILE A 62 0.12 6.04 13.17
N SER A 63 -1.16 6.32 12.90
CA SER A 63 -2.09 5.32 12.35
C SER A 63 -1.65 4.84 10.98
N LEU A 64 -1.12 5.72 10.12
CA LEU A 64 -0.56 5.38 8.82
C LEU A 64 0.66 4.45 8.96
N LEU A 65 1.59 4.78 9.84
CA LEU A 65 2.79 3.97 10.09
C LEU A 65 2.44 2.58 10.64
N CYS A 66 1.49 2.54 11.58
CA CYS A 66 1.00 1.27 12.12
C CYS A 66 0.33 0.42 11.02
N GLU A 67 -0.48 1.03 10.14
CA GLU A 67 -1.12 0.34 9.03
C GLU A 67 -0.09 -0.23 8.03
N CYS A 68 1.02 0.47 7.80
CA CYS A 68 2.13 0.03 6.95
C CYS A 68 3.07 -0.97 7.64
N SER A 69 2.87 -1.26 8.94
CA SER A 69 3.69 -2.22 9.67
C SER A 69 3.37 -3.66 9.27
N TRP A 70 4.41 -4.51 9.18
CA TRP A 70 4.28 -5.94 8.94
C TRP A 70 3.53 -6.70 10.07
N ARG A 71 3.44 -6.11 11.28
CA ARG A 71 2.72 -6.68 12.43
C ARG A 71 1.22 -6.37 12.42
N CYS A 72 0.77 -5.54 11.51
CA CYS A 72 -0.61 -5.09 11.47
C CYS A 72 -1.52 -6.18 10.88
N THR A 73 -2.50 -6.65 11.64
CA THR A 73 -3.53 -7.58 11.15
C THR A 73 -4.57 -6.86 10.30
N ASP A 74 -5.42 -7.59 9.57
CA ASP A 74 -6.47 -6.98 8.74
C ASP A 74 -7.53 -6.26 9.59
N ASP A 75 -7.81 -6.76 10.79
CA ASP A 75 -8.71 -6.08 11.74
C ASP A 75 -8.09 -4.80 12.29
N ASP A 76 -6.79 -4.83 12.66
CA ASP A 76 -6.07 -3.62 13.07
C ASP A 76 -6.09 -2.57 11.96
N ARG A 77 -5.90 -2.97 10.72
CA ARG A 77 -5.90 -2.08 9.54
C ARG A 77 -7.26 -1.42 9.30
N ARG A 78 -8.36 -2.12 9.55
CA ARG A 78 -9.70 -1.53 9.47
C ARG A 78 -9.87 -0.46 10.54
N THR A 79 -9.53 -0.77 11.77
CA THR A 79 -9.60 0.14 12.91
C THR A 79 -8.72 1.38 12.69
N LEU A 80 -7.45 1.19 12.29
CA LEU A 80 -6.53 2.29 11.97
C LEU A 80 -7.03 3.17 10.83
N GLY A 81 -7.70 2.59 9.83
CA GLY A 81 -8.30 3.39 8.77
C GLY A 81 -9.52 4.20 9.21
N GLU A 82 -10.26 3.76 10.22
CA GLU A 82 -11.30 4.56 10.88
C GLU A 82 -10.67 5.68 11.69
N ASP A 83 -9.60 5.41 12.42
CA ASP A 83 -8.86 6.42 13.17
C ASP A 83 -8.30 7.52 12.26
N GLN A 84 -7.71 7.17 11.13
CA GLN A 84 -7.25 8.15 10.13
C GLN A 84 -8.40 9.03 9.64
N ARG A 85 -9.59 8.46 9.40
CA ARG A 85 -10.77 9.22 9.03
C ARG A 85 -11.22 10.16 10.14
N ASN A 86 -11.20 9.69 11.36
CA ASN A 86 -11.57 10.48 12.54
C ASN A 86 -10.61 11.65 12.74
N HIS A 87 -9.30 11.45 12.58
CA HIS A 87 -8.30 12.51 12.63
C HIS A 87 -8.52 13.56 11.54
N ALA A 88 -8.79 13.14 10.30
CA ALA A 88 -9.09 14.04 9.19
C ALA A 88 -10.38 14.84 9.45
N TRP A 89 -11.43 14.23 10.01
CA TRP A 89 -12.66 14.90 10.40
C TRP A 89 -12.43 15.93 11.50
N ARG A 90 -11.69 15.60 12.56
CA ARG A 90 -11.37 16.55 13.64
C ARG A 90 -10.55 17.74 13.13
N LEU A 91 -9.64 17.52 12.18
CA LEU A 91 -8.93 18.62 11.51
C LEU A 91 -9.89 19.56 10.81
N HIS A 92 -10.86 19.02 10.07
CA HIS A 92 -11.89 19.83 9.42
C HIS A 92 -12.70 20.67 10.45
N GLU A 93 -13.12 20.09 11.57
CA GLU A 93 -13.81 20.80 12.65
C GLU A 93 -12.97 21.93 13.24
N ILE A 94 -11.67 21.70 13.50
CA ILE A 94 -10.76 22.72 14.04
C ILE A 94 -10.62 23.88 13.07
N ILE A 95 -10.49 23.62 11.77
CA ILE A 95 -10.38 24.64 10.72
C ILE A 95 -11.66 25.45 10.67
N PHE A 96 -12.81 24.79 10.54
CA PHE A 96 -14.12 25.44 10.43
C PHE A 96 -14.42 26.34 11.64
N ALA A 97 -14.20 25.81 12.87
CA ALA A 97 -14.36 26.58 14.10
C ALA A 97 -13.38 27.76 14.21
N SER A 98 -12.22 27.67 13.57
CA SER A 98 -11.21 28.72 13.58
C SER A 98 -11.57 29.82 12.60
N VAL A 99 -12.00 29.47 11.40
CA VAL A 99 -12.44 30.41 10.36
C VAL A 99 -13.64 31.21 10.82
N ASN A 100 -14.70 30.54 11.32
CA ASN A 100 -15.90 31.21 11.82
C ASN A 100 -15.59 32.23 12.91
N ARG A 101 -14.71 31.88 13.85
CA ARG A 101 -14.32 32.80 14.92
C ARG A 101 -13.53 34.02 14.40
N GLN A 102 -12.61 33.79 13.47
CA GLN A 102 -11.81 34.86 12.89
C GLN A 102 -12.64 35.78 11.98
N MET A 103 -13.67 35.28 11.31
CA MET A 103 -14.61 36.08 10.56
C MET A 103 -15.42 37.03 11.46
N ILE A 104 -15.77 36.58 12.66
CA ILE A 104 -16.53 37.40 13.64
C ILE A 104 -15.63 38.48 14.25
N GLU A 105 -14.33 38.18 14.46
CA GLU A 105 -13.42 39.05 15.19
C GLU A 105 -12.66 40.06 14.31
N ARG A 106 -12.63 39.93 12.97
CA ARG A 106 -11.78 40.73 12.06
C ARG A 106 -12.57 41.50 11.03
N SER A 107 -12.09 42.75 10.80
CA SER A 107 -12.59 43.70 9.82
C SER A 107 -12.35 43.22 8.37
N SER A 108 -13.16 43.65 7.45
CA SER A 108 -13.41 43.22 6.05
C SER A 108 -12.20 43.05 5.10
N MET A 109 -11.02 43.53 5.41
CA MET A 109 -9.87 43.48 4.47
C MET A 109 -9.08 42.14 4.47
N VAL A 110 -9.13 41.37 5.56
CA VAL A 110 -8.37 40.11 5.71
C VAL A 110 -9.22 38.90 5.34
N GLU A 111 -10.52 39.08 5.19
CA GLU A 111 -11.54 38.08 4.96
C GLU A 111 -11.32 37.22 3.71
N PRO A 112 -10.99 37.78 2.50
CA PRO A 112 -10.82 36.98 1.30
C PRO A 112 -9.62 36.03 1.36
N LEU A 113 -8.51 36.46 1.94
CA LEU A 113 -7.28 35.65 2.06
C LEU A 113 -7.51 34.47 3.02
N LEU A 114 -8.21 34.74 4.11
CA LEU A 114 -8.51 33.75 5.13
C LEU A 114 -9.46 32.67 4.62
N ILE A 115 -10.47 33.09 3.88
CA ILE A 115 -11.43 32.18 3.23
C ILE A 115 -10.72 31.32 2.18
N ASN A 116 -9.87 31.92 1.34
CA ASN A 116 -9.13 31.19 0.33
C ASN A 116 -8.17 30.17 0.94
N THR A 117 -7.44 30.53 2.01
CA THR A 117 -6.53 29.62 2.71
C THR A 117 -7.31 28.50 3.39
N ALA A 118 -8.45 28.79 4.01
CA ALA A 118 -9.30 27.79 4.63
C ALA A 118 -9.89 26.83 3.59
N SER A 119 -10.38 27.34 2.47
CA SER A 119 -10.89 26.53 1.37
C SER A 119 -9.79 25.65 0.75
N ALA A 120 -8.58 26.18 0.57
CA ALA A 120 -7.44 25.41 0.11
C ALA A 120 -7.08 24.28 1.09
N THR A 121 -7.11 24.56 2.40
CA THR A 121 -6.82 23.57 3.45
C THR A 121 -7.90 22.48 3.50
N ASP A 122 -9.17 22.84 3.32
CA ASP A 122 -10.29 21.90 3.25
C ASP A 122 -10.19 20.98 2.01
N ASN A 123 -9.83 21.57 0.87
CA ASN A 123 -9.56 20.80 -0.34
C ASN A 123 -8.40 19.81 -0.17
N LEU A 124 -7.35 20.16 0.60
CA LEU A 124 -6.26 19.24 0.94
C LEU A 124 -6.75 18.06 1.78
N ILE A 125 -7.61 18.31 2.80
CA ILE A 125 -8.19 17.23 3.61
C ILE A 125 -9.07 16.31 2.77
N THR A 126 -9.89 16.88 1.88
CA THR A 126 -10.71 16.10 0.96
C THR A 126 -9.86 15.25 0.03
N SER A 127 -8.82 15.84 -0.55
CA SER A 127 -7.86 15.14 -1.43
C SER A 127 -7.09 14.03 -0.69
N LEU A 128 -6.69 14.27 0.56
CA LEU A 128 -6.07 13.27 1.43
C LEU A 128 -6.98 12.05 1.64
N ASN A 129 -8.29 12.28 1.87
CA ASN A 129 -9.25 11.20 1.99
C ASN A 129 -9.40 10.38 0.69
N VAL A 130 -9.34 11.05 -0.47
CA VAL A 130 -9.38 10.38 -1.79
C VAL A 130 -8.13 9.53 -2.00
N VAL A 131 -6.94 10.08 -1.74
CA VAL A 131 -5.67 9.34 -1.89
C VAL A 131 -5.62 8.15 -0.95
N ARG A 132 -6.00 8.32 0.32
CA ARG A 132 -6.13 7.23 1.28
C ARG A 132 -7.06 6.12 0.78
N SER A 133 -8.23 6.47 0.25
CA SER A 133 -9.19 5.51 -0.29
C SER A 133 -8.60 4.74 -1.47
N ARG A 134 -7.88 5.41 -2.39
CA ARG A 134 -7.18 4.78 -3.50
C ARG A 134 -6.11 3.80 -3.01
N ARG A 135 -5.25 4.25 -2.07
CA ARG A 135 -4.22 3.40 -1.47
C ARG A 135 -4.80 2.12 -0.87
N ARG A 136 -5.90 2.23 -0.13
CA ARG A 136 -6.61 1.07 0.42
C ARG A 136 -7.17 0.16 -0.66
N SER A 137 -7.83 0.72 -1.66
CA SER A 137 -8.36 -0.04 -2.81
C SER A 137 -7.24 -0.73 -3.60
N SER A 138 -6.11 -0.04 -3.84
CA SER A 138 -4.94 -0.63 -4.50
C SER A 138 -4.34 -1.79 -3.69
N ARG A 139 -4.46 -1.74 -2.36
CA ARG A 139 -4.03 -2.81 -1.47
C ARG A 139 -5.02 -3.98 -1.45
N GLU A 140 -6.31 -3.71 -1.34
CA GLU A 140 -7.37 -4.72 -1.29
C GLU A 140 -7.55 -5.46 -2.62
N GLY A 141 -6.99 -4.96 -3.71
CA GLY A 141 -6.96 -5.59 -5.03
C GLY A 141 -6.08 -6.85 -5.07
N GLU A 142 -6.25 -7.76 -4.11
CA GLU A 142 -5.59 -9.07 -4.10
C GLU A 142 -6.00 -9.91 -5.30
N PHE A 143 -5.07 -10.74 -5.79
CA PHE A 143 -5.43 -11.75 -6.78
C PHE A 143 -6.47 -12.69 -6.18
N PRO A 144 -7.54 -13.00 -6.92
CA PRO A 144 -8.52 -13.98 -6.45
C PRO A 144 -7.80 -15.29 -6.06
N PRO A 145 -8.21 -15.95 -4.95
CA PRO A 145 -7.59 -17.21 -4.51
C PRO A 145 -7.54 -18.27 -5.60
N ILE A 146 -8.50 -18.23 -6.53
CA ILE A 146 -8.54 -19.11 -7.69
C ILE A 146 -7.30 -18.96 -8.60
N HIS A 147 -6.72 -17.76 -8.69
CA HIS A 147 -5.51 -17.52 -9.47
C HIS A 147 -4.30 -18.27 -8.90
N TRP A 148 -4.15 -18.22 -7.55
CA TRP A 148 -3.13 -18.99 -6.83
C TRP A 148 -3.34 -20.50 -6.97
N ALA A 149 -4.59 -20.95 -6.87
CA ALA A 149 -4.95 -22.35 -7.08
C ALA A 149 -4.58 -22.82 -8.50
N LEU A 150 -4.88 -22.02 -9.52
CA LEU A 150 -4.52 -22.32 -10.91
C LEU A 150 -3.01 -22.36 -11.14
N LEU A 151 -2.26 -21.41 -10.60
CA LEU A 151 -0.79 -21.43 -10.71
C LEU A 151 -0.17 -22.63 -10.02
N THR A 152 -0.67 -22.98 -8.84
CA THR A 152 -0.22 -24.16 -8.10
C THR A 152 -0.57 -25.46 -8.85
N ALA A 153 -1.79 -25.58 -9.37
CA ALA A 153 -2.22 -26.73 -10.14
C ALA A 153 -1.40 -26.91 -11.42
N LEU A 154 -1.16 -25.82 -12.16
CA LEU A 154 -0.29 -25.82 -13.35
C LEU A 154 1.14 -26.24 -13.03
N GLY A 155 1.74 -25.64 -11.98
CA GLY A 155 3.08 -25.98 -11.55
C GLY A 155 3.18 -27.45 -11.12
N SER A 156 2.22 -27.93 -10.33
CA SER A 156 2.15 -29.34 -9.90
C SER A 156 1.97 -30.30 -11.07
N SER A 157 1.19 -29.92 -12.09
CA SER A 157 1.00 -30.73 -13.30
C SER A 157 2.30 -30.86 -14.10
N VAL A 158 3.05 -29.76 -14.24
CA VAL A 158 4.35 -29.77 -14.92
C VAL A 158 5.35 -30.65 -14.16
N LEU A 159 5.42 -30.49 -12.83
CA LEU A 159 6.29 -31.32 -12.00
C LEU A 159 5.89 -32.81 -12.04
N GLY A 160 4.57 -33.10 -12.04
CA GLY A 160 4.06 -34.46 -12.14
C GLY A 160 4.39 -35.11 -13.47
N ALA A 161 4.21 -34.41 -14.60
CA ALA A 161 4.61 -34.90 -15.91
C ALA A 161 6.11 -35.22 -15.99
N PHE A 162 6.93 -34.36 -15.41
CA PHE A 162 8.37 -34.58 -15.39
C PHE A 162 8.79 -35.72 -14.47
N LEU A 163 8.04 -35.97 -13.38
CA LEU A 163 8.23 -37.12 -12.51
C LEU A 163 8.00 -38.45 -13.25
N VAL A 164 6.96 -38.48 -14.09
CA VAL A 164 6.66 -39.66 -14.93
C VAL A 164 7.79 -39.93 -15.93
N GLU A 165 8.32 -38.87 -16.54
CA GLU A 165 9.47 -38.95 -17.45
C GLU A 165 10.73 -39.45 -16.73
N CYS A 166 10.99 -38.94 -15.50
CA CYS A 166 12.10 -39.42 -14.67
C CYS A 166 11.98 -40.90 -14.28
N ALA A 167 10.75 -41.37 -14.04
CA ALA A 167 10.51 -42.78 -13.71
C ALA A 167 10.76 -43.70 -14.92
N GLY A 168 10.39 -43.26 -16.13
CA GLY A 168 10.68 -43.99 -17.37
C GLY A 168 12.18 -44.08 -17.71
N ALA A 169 12.96 -43.09 -17.33
CA ALA A 169 14.40 -43.04 -17.57
C ALA A 169 15.25 -43.93 -16.63
N LEU A 170 14.64 -44.68 -15.72
CA LEU A 170 15.35 -45.56 -14.79
C LEU A 170 16.00 -46.77 -15.49
N ASP A 171 15.53 -47.15 -16.66
CA ASP A 171 16.04 -48.29 -17.46
C ASP A 171 17.15 -47.87 -18.43
N GLU A 172 17.51 -46.56 -18.48
CA GLU A 172 18.55 -46.02 -19.35
C GLU A 172 19.94 -46.03 -18.69
N SER A 173 20.97 -45.66 -19.48
CA SER A 173 22.33 -45.56 -18.97
C SER A 173 22.38 -44.56 -17.77
N PHE A 174 23.25 -44.84 -16.79
CA PHE A 174 23.44 -44.02 -15.58
C PHE A 174 23.62 -42.53 -15.90
N SER A 175 24.32 -42.22 -17.00
CA SER A 175 24.56 -40.82 -17.45
C SER A 175 23.27 -40.09 -17.85
N GLU A 176 22.37 -40.76 -18.57
CA GLU A 176 21.10 -40.18 -19.00
C GLU A 176 20.13 -40.00 -17.80
N ALA A 177 20.05 -41.00 -16.94
CA ALA A 177 19.28 -40.92 -15.71
C ALA A 177 19.74 -39.78 -14.79
N LEU A 178 21.06 -39.53 -14.72
CA LEU A 178 21.59 -38.40 -13.95
C LEU A 178 21.21 -37.04 -14.53
N LYS A 179 21.25 -36.84 -15.85
CA LYS A 179 20.85 -35.61 -16.52
C LYS A 179 19.38 -35.28 -16.24
N VAL A 180 18.49 -36.25 -16.34
CA VAL A 180 17.05 -36.07 -16.09
C VAL A 180 16.80 -35.72 -14.62
N ARG A 181 17.47 -36.34 -13.66
CA ARG A 181 17.35 -36.03 -12.23
C ARG A 181 17.82 -34.62 -11.90
N VAL A 182 18.95 -34.21 -12.49
CA VAL A 182 19.46 -32.85 -12.33
C VAL A 182 18.52 -31.83 -12.91
N ALA A 183 17.99 -32.07 -14.11
CA ALA A 183 16.98 -31.18 -14.73
C ALA A 183 15.70 -31.08 -13.85
N PHE A 184 15.23 -32.19 -13.28
CA PHE A 184 14.10 -32.19 -12.35
C PHE A 184 14.38 -31.36 -11.09
N ALA A 185 15.57 -31.52 -10.49
CA ALA A 185 15.96 -30.74 -9.32
C ALA A 185 15.96 -29.23 -9.61
N PHE A 186 16.48 -28.81 -10.78
CA PHE A 186 16.42 -27.42 -11.21
C PHE A 186 14.99 -26.90 -11.40
N MET A 187 14.09 -27.70 -12.00
CA MET A 187 12.68 -27.31 -12.16
C MET A 187 11.97 -27.16 -10.81
N CYS A 188 12.21 -28.06 -9.86
CA CYS A 188 11.67 -27.94 -8.51
C CYS A 188 12.19 -26.67 -7.80
N ALA A 189 13.49 -26.43 -7.86
CA ALA A 189 14.11 -25.23 -7.28
C ALA A 189 13.54 -23.94 -7.90
N PHE A 190 13.40 -23.89 -9.22
CA PHE A 190 12.81 -22.77 -9.93
C PHE A 190 11.35 -22.55 -9.55
N PHE A 191 10.56 -23.60 -9.43
CA PHE A 191 9.15 -23.49 -9.03
C PHE A 191 9.00 -22.97 -7.59
N VAL A 192 9.84 -23.47 -6.67
CA VAL A 192 9.87 -22.96 -5.28
C VAL A 192 10.30 -21.51 -5.23
N ALA A 193 11.35 -21.13 -5.96
CA ALA A 193 11.80 -19.75 -6.02
C ALA A 193 10.73 -18.80 -6.62
N LEU A 194 10.04 -19.24 -7.67
CA LEU A 194 8.98 -18.47 -8.30
C LEU A 194 7.77 -18.28 -7.35
N THR A 195 7.35 -19.35 -6.65
CA THR A 195 6.26 -19.25 -5.65
C THR A 195 6.65 -18.37 -4.47
N ALA A 196 7.87 -18.45 -4.00
CA ALA A 196 8.40 -17.59 -2.94
C ALA A 196 8.40 -16.11 -3.38
N LEU A 197 8.90 -15.83 -4.58
CA LEU A 197 8.89 -14.48 -5.16
C LEU A 197 7.46 -13.93 -5.30
N MET A 198 6.53 -14.74 -5.78
CA MET A 198 5.13 -14.32 -5.92
C MET A 198 4.46 -14.05 -4.58
N ALA A 199 4.76 -14.87 -3.56
CA ALA A 199 4.28 -14.65 -2.19
C ALA A 199 4.84 -13.35 -1.61
N ASP A 200 6.15 -13.10 -1.78
CA ASP A 200 6.81 -11.87 -1.33
C ASP A 200 6.25 -10.62 -2.02
N LEU A 201 6.03 -10.66 -3.33
CA LEU A 201 5.39 -9.58 -4.09
C LEU A 201 3.90 -9.40 -3.75
N GLY A 202 3.24 -10.42 -3.22
CA GLY A 202 1.84 -10.38 -2.76
C GLY A 202 1.65 -9.46 -1.54
N GLU A 203 2.65 -9.39 -0.67
CA GLU A 203 2.61 -8.63 0.57
C GLU A 203 3.39 -7.32 0.42
N ALA A 204 2.66 -6.20 0.31
CA ALA A 204 3.26 -4.89 -0.02
C ALA A 204 4.22 -4.34 1.05
N PHE A 205 4.09 -4.77 2.32
CA PHE A 205 4.84 -4.24 3.46
C PHE A 205 5.70 -5.29 4.17
N ILE A 206 5.81 -6.49 3.61
CA ILE A 206 6.59 -7.61 4.13
C ILE A 206 7.52 -8.10 3.02
N GLY A 207 8.69 -8.64 3.39
CA GLY A 207 9.63 -9.27 2.48
C GLY A 207 10.71 -8.33 1.91
N GLU A 208 11.45 -8.83 0.95
CA GLU A 208 12.59 -8.14 0.31
C GLU A 208 12.13 -6.99 -0.60
N TYR A 209 10.96 -7.12 -1.23
CA TYR A 209 10.37 -6.13 -2.16
C TYR A 209 9.35 -5.22 -1.49
N ARG A 210 9.43 -5.05 -0.16
CA ARG A 210 8.53 -4.20 0.60
C ARG A 210 8.57 -2.74 0.16
N VAL A 211 7.45 -2.05 0.35
CA VAL A 211 7.37 -0.61 0.20
C VAL A 211 7.92 0.04 1.47
N ASP A 212 9.14 0.58 1.39
CA ASP A 212 9.72 1.32 2.50
C ASP A 212 9.07 2.70 2.61
N VAL A 213 8.58 3.01 3.80
CA VAL A 213 8.09 4.34 4.16
C VAL A 213 9.29 5.12 4.67
N VAL A 214 9.90 5.94 3.78
CA VAL A 214 10.96 6.87 4.17
C VAL A 214 10.28 8.13 4.68
N ILE A 215 10.34 8.36 6.00
CA ILE A 215 9.80 9.55 6.67
C ILE A 215 10.91 10.50 7.04
#